data_872d158baff551772a694008a69941f2
#
_entry.id   872d158baff551772a694008a69941f2
#
_cell.length_a   1.000
_cell.length_b   1.000
_cell.length_c   1.000
_cell.angle_alpha   90.00
_cell.angle_beta   90.00
_cell.angle_gamma   90.00
#
_symmetry.space_group_name_H-M   'P 1'
#
loop_
_entity.id
_entity.type
_entity.pdbx_description
1 polymer ?
#
loop_
_entity_poly.entity_id
_entity_poly.type
_entity_poly.pdbx_seq_one_letter_code
_entity_poly.pdbx_strand_id
1 'polypeptide(L)'
;PFEDAKDFRQELKLNDGYVEISAGGTRVQLWADVFHPVVHIEVLNDRPLQTEIFYENWRYQDRLIRKGEGQQCSYKWAPPKGTVTHADFISLENSSEKDSKRLLFYHRNAEETVFDVAVAQQGMNEVKSQMMNPLKNLTFGGYLSGENLEYTGTSDSVYAGTDYRAWGFRSLKASKKHHFSVVLHTEQTENVAQWEQGLKTAWQRIAPQGKISSKVVSQDKKQTRLWWNAFWQRSFIETIGETENKEKSDAKDAVKEITRNYTLFRYMLGCNAYGSVPTKFNGGLFTFDPCHIDEKQA
;
A
#
# COMPACT_ATOMS: atom_id res chain seq x y z
N PRO A 1 11.13 -8.28 17.17
CA PRO A 1 12.48 -7.78 17.43
C PRO A 1 12.54 -6.28 17.68
N PHE A 2 11.44 -5.54 17.45
CA PHE A 2 11.42 -4.08 17.60
C PHE A 2 10.71 -3.59 18.88
N GLU A 3 9.86 -4.38 19.51
CA GLU A 3 9.01 -3.97 20.65
C GLU A 3 9.79 -3.43 21.85
N ASP A 4 10.95 -4.02 22.17
CA ASP A 4 11.75 -3.62 23.32
C ASP A 4 13.09 -2.98 22.95
N ALA A 5 13.29 -2.65 21.69
CA ALA A 5 14.56 -2.14 21.21
C ALA A 5 14.76 -0.67 21.59
N LYS A 6 15.75 -0.41 22.45
CA LYS A 6 16.10 0.96 22.88
C LYS A 6 16.71 1.81 21.77
N ASP A 7 17.19 1.18 20.69
CA ASP A 7 17.81 1.77 19.52
C ASP A 7 16.87 1.85 18.31
N PHE A 8 15.54 1.73 18.53
CA PHE A 8 14.55 1.83 17.46
C PHE A 8 14.61 3.19 16.75
N ARG A 9 14.69 3.14 15.43
CA ARG A 9 14.66 4.32 14.57
C ARG A 9 13.85 4.04 13.30
N GLN A 10 12.98 4.98 12.94
CA GLN A 10 12.29 4.97 11.67
C GLN A 10 12.49 6.31 10.98
N GLU A 11 12.92 6.29 9.73
CA GLU A 11 13.22 7.49 8.94
C GLU A 11 12.64 7.36 7.52
N LEU A 12 11.98 8.44 7.07
CA LEU A 12 11.65 8.64 5.67
C LEU A 12 12.83 9.35 4.99
N LYS A 13 13.52 8.63 4.10
CA LYS A 13 14.66 9.13 3.31
C LYS A 13 14.13 9.81 2.04
N LEU A 14 13.67 11.05 2.17
CA LEU A 14 12.97 11.79 1.10
C LEU A 14 13.77 11.87 -0.20
N ASN A 15 15.08 12.15 -0.11
CA ASN A 15 15.93 12.27 -1.29
C ASN A 15 16.10 10.97 -2.08
N ASP A 16 16.01 9.84 -1.39
CA ASP A 16 16.23 8.52 -1.97
C ASP A 16 14.93 7.74 -2.17
N GLY A 17 13.81 8.24 -1.62
CA GLY A 17 12.46 7.71 -1.81
C GLY A 17 12.22 6.37 -1.12
N TYR A 18 12.74 6.16 0.10
CA TYR A 18 12.48 4.95 0.87
C TYR A 18 12.31 5.23 2.37
N VAL A 19 11.65 4.31 3.06
CA VAL A 19 11.59 4.29 4.52
C VAL A 19 12.63 3.31 5.04
N GLU A 20 13.39 3.72 6.04
CA GLU A 20 14.31 2.85 6.77
C GLU A 20 13.84 2.68 8.21
N ILE A 21 13.74 1.43 8.65
CA ILE A 21 13.42 1.04 10.03
C ILE A 21 14.60 0.23 10.55
N SER A 22 15.14 0.61 11.70
CA SER A 22 16.29 -0.11 12.28
C SER A 22 16.12 -0.31 13.78
N ALA A 23 16.51 -1.47 14.27
CA ALA A 23 16.67 -1.79 15.67
C ALA A 23 17.40 -3.13 15.86
N GLY A 24 18.15 -3.27 16.93
CA GLY A 24 18.73 -4.55 17.37
C GLY A 24 19.60 -5.24 16.31
N GLY A 25 20.35 -4.51 15.49
CA GLY A 25 21.17 -5.06 14.41
C GLY A 25 20.40 -5.51 13.17
N THR A 26 19.10 -5.20 13.11
CA THR A 26 18.25 -5.40 11.93
C THR A 26 17.90 -4.06 11.29
N ARG A 27 17.94 -3.99 9.97
CA ARG A 27 17.51 -2.84 9.17
C ARG A 27 16.56 -3.29 8.07
N VAL A 28 15.41 -2.63 7.98
CA VAL A 28 14.40 -2.86 6.96
C VAL A 28 14.30 -1.62 6.08
N GLN A 29 14.38 -1.80 4.77
CA GLN A 29 14.17 -0.73 3.78
C GLN A 29 12.91 -1.05 2.98
N LEU A 30 11.98 -0.09 2.94
CA LEU A 30 10.72 -0.15 2.20
C LEU A 30 10.75 0.92 1.12
N TRP A 31 10.59 0.52 -0.14
CA TRP A 31 10.54 1.46 -1.25
C TRP A 31 9.59 0.98 -2.35
N ALA A 32 8.91 1.93 -2.99
CA ALA A 32 8.09 1.68 -4.17
C ALA A 32 8.88 2.08 -5.43
N ASP A 33 8.86 1.24 -6.44
CA ASP A 33 9.43 1.57 -7.75
C ASP A 33 8.59 2.68 -8.40
N VAL A 34 9.22 3.79 -8.76
CA VAL A 34 8.54 4.95 -9.33
C VAL A 34 7.95 4.66 -10.72
N PHE A 35 8.55 3.74 -11.47
CA PHE A 35 8.17 3.45 -12.86
C PHE A 35 7.32 2.18 -13.02
N HIS A 36 7.24 1.37 -11.96
CA HIS A 36 6.53 0.10 -12.01
C HIS A 36 5.76 -0.14 -10.70
N PRO A 37 4.59 -0.79 -10.76
CA PRO A 37 3.75 -1.00 -9.58
C PRO A 37 4.30 -2.12 -8.68
N VAL A 38 5.49 -1.91 -8.14
CA VAL A 38 6.17 -2.87 -7.26
C VAL A 38 6.64 -2.19 -5.99
N VAL A 39 6.28 -2.79 -4.85
CA VAL A 39 6.83 -2.42 -3.54
C VAL A 39 7.88 -3.46 -3.16
N HIS A 40 9.04 -2.98 -2.72
CA HIS A 40 10.15 -3.81 -2.28
C HIS A 40 10.40 -3.65 -0.79
N ILE A 41 10.69 -4.77 -0.14
CA ILE A 41 11.04 -4.86 1.28
C ILE A 41 12.38 -5.58 1.36
N GLU A 42 13.41 -4.87 1.79
CA GLU A 42 14.75 -5.43 1.99
C GLU A 42 15.05 -5.50 3.50
N VAL A 43 15.37 -6.68 3.99
CA VAL A 43 15.75 -6.91 5.40
C VAL A 43 17.23 -7.24 5.45
N LEU A 44 17.99 -6.47 6.22
CA LEU A 44 19.42 -6.59 6.40
C LEU A 44 19.71 -6.83 7.88
N ASN A 45 20.44 -7.91 8.18
CA ASN A 45 20.76 -8.32 9.55
C ASN A 45 22.28 -8.42 9.75
N ASP A 46 22.76 -8.10 10.93
CA ASP A 46 24.17 -8.26 11.28
C ASP A 46 24.59 -9.73 11.36
N ARG A 47 23.66 -10.59 11.71
CA ARG A 47 23.82 -12.06 11.75
C ARG A 47 22.75 -12.74 10.92
N PRO A 48 22.98 -13.98 10.44
CA PRO A 48 21.94 -14.73 9.73
C PRO A 48 20.72 -14.98 10.62
N LEU A 49 19.53 -14.56 10.16
CA LEU A 49 18.23 -14.76 10.80
C LEU A 49 17.22 -15.30 9.78
N GLN A 50 16.25 -16.07 10.24
CA GLN A 50 15.04 -16.31 9.47
C GLN A 50 14.11 -15.10 9.61
N THR A 51 13.39 -14.77 8.55
CA THR A 51 12.46 -13.65 8.53
C THR A 51 11.07 -14.17 8.19
N GLU A 52 10.08 -13.67 8.91
CA GLU A 52 8.66 -13.92 8.66
C GLU A 52 8.03 -12.68 8.03
N ILE A 53 7.05 -12.92 7.15
CA ILE A 53 6.22 -11.88 6.54
C ILE A 53 4.76 -12.35 6.53
N PHE A 54 3.84 -11.44 6.83
CA PHE A 54 2.43 -11.71 6.88
C PHE A 54 1.68 -10.79 5.92
N TYR A 55 0.72 -11.38 5.20
CA TYR A 55 -0.29 -10.64 4.47
C TYR A 55 -1.55 -10.61 5.32
N GLU A 56 -1.93 -9.47 5.81
CA GLU A 56 -3.11 -9.26 6.64
C GLU A 56 -4.26 -8.73 5.79
N ASN A 57 -5.45 -9.30 5.93
CA ASN A 57 -6.62 -8.93 5.17
C ASN A 57 -7.87 -8.84 6.05
N TRP A 58 -8.53 -7.67 6.00
CA TRP A 58 -9.78 -7.40 6.71
C TRP A 58 -11.02 -7.77 5.90
N ARG A 59 -10.89 -8.02 4.58
CA ARG A 59 -11.94 -8.48 3.69
C ARG A 59 -11.78 -9.96 3.35
N TYR A 60 -11.49 -10.80 4.33
CA TYR A 60 -11.27 -12.23 4.14
C TYR A 60 -12.57 -13.05 4.06
N GLN A 61 -13.73 -12.41 4.30
CA GLN A 61 -15.06 -13.01 4.19
C GLN A 61 -16.10 -11.95 3.82
N ASP A 62 -17.18 -12.39 3.17
CA ASP A 62 -18.33 -11.54 2.89
C ASP A 62 -18.99 -11.10 4.19
N ARG A 63 -19.36 -9.84 4.28
CA ARG A 63 -20.12 -9.31 5.42
C ARG A 63 -21.00 -8.13 5.02
N LEU A 64 -22.11 -7.96 5.74
CA LEU A 64 -22.95 -6.79 5.60
C LEU A 64 -22.21 -5.53 6.09
N ILE A 65 -22.43 -4.41 5.39
CA ILE A 65 -22.01 -3.10 5.89
C ILE A 65 -22.77 -2.81 7.18
N ARG A 66 -22.03 -2.48 8.24
CA ARG A 66 -22.59 -2.15 9.54
C ARG A 66 -23.05 -0.68 9.59
N LYS A 67 -23.91 -0.35 10.54
CA LYS A 67 -24.29 1.03 10.85
C LYS A 67 -23.03 1.85 11.17
N GLY A 68 -22.90 3.03 10.62
CA GLY A 68 -21.72 3.91 10.77
C GLY A 68 -20.62 3.70 9.72
N GLU A 69 -20.47 2.51 9.15
CA GLU A 69 -19.46 2.25 8.09
C GLU A 69 -19.73 3.02 6.81
N GLY A 70 -20.99 3.36 6.53
CA GLY A 70 -21.39 4.12 5.36
C GLY A 70 -20.65 5.45 5.19
N GLN A 71 -20.19 6.06 6.27
CA GLN A 71 -19.41 7.31 6.23
C GLN A 71 -17.94 7.11 5.84
N GLN A 72 -17.41 5.91 6.03
CA GLN A 72 -15.99 5.61 5.82
C GLN A 72 -15.74 4.74 4.58
N CYS A 73 -16.78 4.12 4.05
CA CYS A 73 -16.72 3.40 2.78
C CYS A 73 -17.07 4.31 1.60
N SER A 74 -16.95 3.78 0.39
CA SER A 74 -17.26 4.51 -0.84
C SER A 74 -18.73 4.96 -0.94
N TYR A 75 -19.64 4.33 -0.23
CA TYR A 75 -21.06 4.72 -0.18
C TYR A 75 -21.34 5.94 0.69
N LYS A 76 -20.45 6.34 1.52
CA LYS A 76 -20.41 7.44 2.50
C LYS A 76 -21.74 7.96 3.06
N TRP A 77 -22.73 8.24 2.23
CA TRP A 77 -23.98 8.89 2.62
C TRP A 77 -25.20 7.97 2.58
N ALA A 78 -25.17 6.94 1.76
CA ALA A 78 -26.35 6.14 1.53
C ALA A 78 -26.05 4.74 0.94
N PRO A 79 -25.40 3.85 1.71
CA PRO A 79 -25.34 2.46 1.28
C PRO A 79 -26.78 1.90 1.25
N PRO A 80 -27.20 1.21 0.19
CA PRO A 80 -28.46 0.50 0.16
C PRO A 80 -28.55 -0.47 1.34
N LYS A 81 -29.78 -0.68 1.85
CA LYS A 81 -29.99 -1.67 2.91
C LYS A 81 -29.61 -3.05 2.41
N GLY A 82 -28.78 -3.74 3.17
CA GLY A 82 -28.31 -5.09 2.81
C GLY A 82 -27.08 -5.11 1.92
N THR A 83 -26.40 -3.98 1.72
CA THR A 83 -25.13 -3.93 1.00
C THR A 83 -24.09 -4.85 1.65
N VAL A 84 -23.45 -5.66 0.82
CA VAL A 84 -22.41 -6.61 1.22
C VAL A 84 -21.05 -6.07 0.80
N THR A 85 -20.08 -6.09 1.72
CA THR A 85 -18.67 -6.00 1.39
C THR A 85 -18.18 -7.40 1.05
N HIS A 86 -17.78 -7.60 -0.20
CA HIS A 86 -17.33 -8.90 -0.70
C HIS A 86 -15.87 -9.18 -0.32
N ALA A 87 -15.60 -10.45 -0.06
CA ALA A 87 -14.27 -10.93 0.26
C ALA A 87 -13.29 -10.73 -0.91
N ASP A 88 -12.02 -10.53 -0.56
CA ASP A 88 -10.92 -10.61 -1.50
C ASP A 88 -10.64 -12.07 -1.86
N PHE A 89 -10.22 -12.30 -3.09
CA PHE A 89 -9.70 -13.62 -3.49
C PHE A 89 -8.25 -13.76 -3.05
N ILE A 90 -7.94 -14.88 -2.40
CA ILE A 90 -6.58 -15.17 -1.93
C ILE A 90 -6.23 -16.61 -2.28
N SER A 91 -5.10 -16.81 -2.92
CA SER A 91 -4.63 -18.13 -3.35
C SER A 91 -3.12 -18.26 -3.17
N LEU A 92 -2.69 -19.47 -2.83
CA LEU A 92 -1.28 -19.83 -2.78
C LEU A 92 -0.87 -20.45 -4.11
N GLU A 93 0.15 -19.91 -4.72
CA GLU A 93 0.75 -20.44 -5.94
C GLU A 93 2.15 -20.96 -5.68
N ASN A 94 2.56 -21.97 -6.46
CA ASN A 94 3.95 -22.39 -6.48
C ASN A 94 4.80 -21.31 -7.17
N SER A 95 5.88 -20.91 -6.52
CA SER A 95 6.97 -20.20 -7.20
C SER A 95 7.74 -21.16 -8.10
N SER A 96 8.51 -20.63 -9.05
CA SER A 96 9.44 -21.44 -9.85
C SER A 96 10.58 -22.04 -9.04
N GLU A 97 10.83 -21.55 -7.84
CA GLU A 97 11.77 -22.13 -6.89
C GLU A 97 11.14 -23.35 -6.22
N LYS A 98 11.89 -24.45 -6.14
CA LYS A 98 11.43 -25.65 -5.48
C LYS A 98 11.02 -25.32 -4.04
N ASP A 99 9.84 -25.76 -3.65
CA ASP A 99 9.24 -25.58 -2.32
C ASP A 99 8.91 -24.13 -1.93
N SER A 100 9.12 -23.16 -2.80
CA SER A 100 8.77 -21.78 -2.54
C SER A 100 7.34 -21.46 -2.97
N LYS A 101 6.67 -20.61 -2.19
CA LYS A 101 5.29 -20.17 -2.41
C LYS A 101 5.23 -18.67 -2.63
N ARG A 102 4.22 -18.23 -3.38
CA ARG A 102 3.81 -16.84 -3.46
C ARG A 102 2.31 -16.73 -3.20
N LEU A 103 1.87 -15.59 -2.74
CA LEU A 103 0.47 -15.28 -2.52
C LEU A 103 -0.07 -14.46 -3.68
N LEU A 104 -1.14 -14.95 -4.32
CA LEU A 104 -2.00 -14.15 -5.19
C LEU A 104 -3.14 -13.59 -4.34
N PHE A 105 -3.38 -12.30 -4.44
CA PHE A 105 -4.51 -11.65 -3.78
C PHE A 105 -5.13 -10.61 -4.71
N TYR A 106 -6.46 -10.51 -4.75
CA TYR A 106 -7.14 -9.45 -5.47
C TYR A 106 -8.57 -9.23 -4.99
N HIS A 107 -9.06 -8.04 -5.24
CA HIS A 107 -10.48 -7.69 -5.20
C HIS A 107 -10.98 -7.40 -6.60
N ARG A 108 -12.18 -7.89 -6.93
CA ARG A 108 -12.92 -7.47 -8.12
C ARG A 108 -14.24 -6.87 -7.68
N ASN A 109 -14.51 -5.66 -8.15
CA ASN A 109 -15.76 -4.99 -7.86
C ASN A 109 -16.94 -5.81 -8.39
N ALA A 110 -18.05 -5.81 -7.63
CA ALA A 110 -19.31 -6.40 -8.02
C ALA A 110 -19.89 -5.72 -9.29
N GLU A 111 -20.90 -6.32 -9.88
CA GLU A 111 -21.55 -5.76 -11.08
C GLU A 111 -22.20 -4.40 -10.78
N GLU A 112 -22.92 -4.28 -9.65
CA GLU A 112 -23.41 -3.00 -9.17
C GLU A 112 -22.35 -2.34 -8.29
N THR A 113 -21.88 -1.20 -8.73
CA THR A 113 -20.83 -0.42 -8.04
C THR A 113 -21.45 0.78 -7.31
N VAL A 114 -20.65 1.40 -6.43
CA VAL A 114 -21.08 2.65 -5.77
C VAL A 114 -21.41 3.76 -6.79
N PHE A 115 -20.81 3.75 -7.98
CA PHE A 115 -21.18 4.66 -9.07
C PHE A 115 -22.64 4.48 -9.48
N ASP A 116 -23.07 3.23 -9.65
CA ASP A 116 -24.43 2.90 -10.08
C ASP A 116 -25.44 3.38 -9.04
N VAL A 117 -25.18 3.11 -7.78
CA VAL A 117 -25.98 3.57 -6.64
C VAL A 117 -26.02 5.09 -6.56
N ALA A 118 -24.89 5.76 -6.67
CA ALA A 118 -24.80 7.21 -6.59
C ALA A 118 -25.54 7.92 -7.72
N VAL A 119 -25.44 7.42 -8.95
CA VAL A 119 -26.17 7.93 -10.12
C VAL A 119 -27.69 7.78 -9.93
N ALA A 120 -28.13 6.60 -9.46
CA ALA A 120 -29.55 6.35 -9.21
C ALA A 120 -30.11 7.27 -8.09
N GLN A 121 -29.41 7.40 -6.98
CA GLN A 121 -29.82 8.24 -5.84
C GLN A 121 -29.86 9.74 -6.18
N GLN A 122 -29.06 10.17 -7.15
CA GLN A 122 -29.06 11.55 -7.64
C GLN A 122 -30.07 11.79 -8.77
N GLY A 123 -30.87 10.80 -9.14
CA GLY A 123 -31.85 10.91 -10.21
C GLY A 123 -31.26 11.08 -11.61
N MET A 124 -30.02 10.62 -11.82
CA MET A 124 -29.27 10.81 -13.08
C MET A 124 -29.28 9.58 -14.00
N ASN A 125 -30.20 8.64 -13.83
CA ASN A 125 -30.24 7.40 -14.62
C ASN A 125 -30.36 7.64 -16.13
N GLU A 126 -31.07 8.68 -16.56
CA GLU A 126 -31.27 9.02 -17.97
C GLU A 126 -29.97 9.38 -18.70
N VAL A 127 -28.99 9.93 -17.97
CA VAL A 127 -27.69 10.34 -18.51
C VAL A 127 -26.56 9.38 -18.15
N LYS A 128 -26.86 8.31 -17.42
CA LYS A 128 -25.85 7.34 -16.96
C LYS A 128 -25.01 6.75 -18.10
N SER A 129 -25.63 6.51 -19.25
CA SER A 129 -24.92 5.98 -20.43
C SER A 129 -23.87 6.92 -21.02
N GLN A 130 -23.93 8.21 -20.68
CA GLN A 130 -22.97 9.24 -21.09
C GLN A 130 -21.82 9.40 -20.10
N MET A 131 -21.89 8.72 -18.97
CA MET A 131 -20.88 8.79 -17.90
C MET A 131 -19.94 7.58 -17.95
N MET A 132 -18.68 7.81 -17.68
CA MET A 132 -17.72 6.73 -17.48
C MET A 132 -17.86 6.19 -16.05
N ASN A 133 -18.09 4.88 -15.91
CA ASN A 133 -18.01 4.22 -14.61
C ASN A 133 -16.58 3.73 -14.37
N PRO A 134 -15.78 4.39 -13.49
CA PRO A 134 -14.39 4.04 -13.23
C PRO A 134 -14.24 2.78 -12.39
N LEU A 135 -15.34 2.25 -11.84
CA LEU A 135 -15.34 1.13 -10.92
C LEU A 135 -15.84 -0.18 -11.56
N LYS A 136 -16.52 -0.08 -12.72
CA LYS A 136 -17.07 -1.24 -13.39
C LYS A 136 -15.96 -2.20 -13.83
N ASN A 137 -16.08 -3.48 -13.45
CA ASN A 137 -15.10 -4.51 -13.77
C ASN A 137 -13.66 -4.22 -13.28
N LEU A 138 -13.51 -3.26 -12.39
CA LEU A 138 -12.21 -2.95 -11.81
C LEU A 138 -11.74 -4.11 -10.94
N THR A 139 -10.57 -4.63 -11.24
CA THR A 139 -9.87 -5.62 -10.43
C THR A 139 -8.52 -5.03 -9.99
N PHE A 140 -8.19 -5.16 -8.72
CA PHE A 140 -6.93 -4.70 -8.15
C PHE A 140 -6.40 -5.68 -7.14
N GLY A 141 -5.09 -5.85 -7.12
CA GLY A 141 -4.42 -6.82 -6.26
C GLY A 141 -2.99 -7.07 -6.72
N GLY A 142 -2.47 -8.25 -6.43
CA GLY A 142 -1.08 -8.51 -6.77
C GLY A 142 -0.52 -9.85 -6.30
N TYR A 143 0.79 -9.94 -6.39
CA TYR A 143 1.59 -11.02 -5.83
C TYR A 143 2.45 -10.53 -4.67
N LEU A 144 2.36 -11.23 -3.51
CA LEU A 144 3.41 -11.17 -2.50
C LEU A 144 4.37 -12.35 -2.73
N SER A 145 5.65 -12.06 -2.87
CA SER A 145 6.69 -13.06 -3.10
C SER A 145 8.01 -12.68 -2.44
N GLY A 146 8.87 -13.66 -2.25
CA GLY A 146 10.24 -13.49 -1.76
C GLY A 146 11.07 -14.70 -2.12
N GLU A 147 12.37 -14.62 -1.87
CA GLU A 147 13.27 -15.74 -2.11
C GLU A 147 13.09 -16.83 -1.05
N ASN A 148 12.90 -18.08 -1.48
CA ASN A 148 12.84 -19.25 -0.60
C ASN A 148 11.81 -19.12 0.55
N LEU A 149 10.55 -18.76 0.23
CA LEU A 149 9.48 -18.65 1.19
C LEU A 149 8.69 -19.95 1.32
N GLU A 150 8.52 -20.44 2.54
CA GLU A 150 7.52 -21.45 2.89
C GLU A 150 6.27 -20.78 3.47
N TYR A 151 5.12 -21.34 3.17
CA TYR A 151 3.86 -20.93 3.78
C TYR A 151 3.71 -21.57 5.17
N THR A 152 3.43 -20.76 6.19
CA THR A 152 3.36 -21.21 7.59
C THR A 152 1.92 -21.37 8.11
N GLY A 153 0.93 -21.01 7.31
CA GLY A 153 -0.48 -21.12 7.68
C GLY A 153 -1.19 -19.78 7.77
N THR A 154 -2.46 -19.84 8.18
CA THR A 154 -3.27 -18.65 8.49
C THR A 154 -3.44 -18.49 10.00
N SER A 155 -3.61 -17.25 10.44
CA SER A 155 -4.03 -16.90 11.79
C SER A 155 -5.06 -15.80 11.77
N ASP A 156 -6.06 -15.88 12.64
CA ASP A 156 -7.05 -14.81 12.81
C ASP A 156 -6.65 -13.97 14.02
N SER A 157 -6.83 -12.65 13.92
CA SER A 157 -6.53 -11.73 15.00
C SER A 157 -7.41 -10.48 14.91
N VAL A 158 -7.26 -9.56 15.85
CA VAL A 158 -8.00 -8.32 15.94
C VAL A 158 -7.02 -7.16 16.01
N TYR A 159 -7.22 -6.17 15.14
CA TYR A 159 -6.51 -4.90 15.21
C TYR A 159 -7.51 -3.76 15.32
N ALA A 160 -7.35 -2.94 16.35
CA ALA A 160 -8.23 -1.79 16.60
C ALA A 160 -9.73 -2.14 16.59
N GLY A 161 -10.11 -3.30 17.14
CA GLY A 161 -11.50 -3.75 17.23
C GLY A 161 -12.06 -4.39 15.95
N THR A 162 -11.23 -4.62 14.93
CA THR A 162 -11.65 -5.25 13.67
C THR A 162 -10.89 -6.54 13.42
N ASP A 163 -11.66 -7.59 13.11
CA ASP A 163 -11.13 -8.91 12.82
C ASP A 163 -10.39 -8.91 11.47
N TYR A 164 -9.24 -9.55 11.41
CA TYR A 164 -8.52 -9.80 10.19
C TYR A 164 -7.96 -11.22 10.15
N ARG A 165 -7.62 -11.68 8.95
CA ARG A 165 -6.90 -12.93 8.72
C ARG A 165 -5.55 -12.64 8.12
N ALA A 166 -4.52 -13.28 8.66
CA ALA A 166 -3.15 -13.20 8.19
C ALA A 166 -2.72 -14.50 7.50
N TRP A 167 -2.00 -14.39 6.40
CA TRP A 167 -1.31 -15.49 5.71
C TRP A 167 0.17 -15.34 5.96
N GLY A 168 0.75 -16.26 6.70
CA GLY A 168 2.14 -16.23 7.14
C GLY A 168 3.08 -16.93 6.16
N PHE A 169 4.26 -16.35 6.03
CA PHE A 169 5.39 -16.94 5.29
C PHE A 169 6.66 -16.78 6.09
N ARG A 170 7.56 -17.74 5.96
CA ARG A 170 8.86 -17.70 6.59
C ARG A 170 9.95 -18.03 5.57
N SER A 171 11.12 -17.42 5.69
CA SER A 171 12.27 -17.80 4.89
C SER A 171 12.76 -19.20 5.27
N LEU A 172 12.98 -20.07 4.27
CA LEU A 172 13.45 -21.44 4.49
C LEU A 172 14.84 -21.51 5.18
N LYS A 173 15.66 -20.48 4.96
CA LYS A 173 17.03 -20.42 5.49
C LYS A 173 17.27 -19.10 6.19
N ALA A 174 18.07 -19.16 7.27
CA ALA A 174 18.61 -17.96 7.88
C ALA A 174 19.59 -17.27 6.93
N SER A 175 19.47 -15.96 6.78
CA SER A 175 20.34 -15.12 5.94
C SER A 175 20.56 -13.76 6.59
N LYS A 176 21.67 -13.12 6.24
CA LYS A 176 21.92 -11.71 6.56
C LYS A 176 21.09 -10.76 5.69
N LYS A 177 20.56 -11.25 4.57
CA LYS A 177 19.78 -10.44 3.65
C LYS A 177 18.56 -11.23 3.16
N HIS A 178 17.39 -10.60 3.27
CA HIS A 178 16.16 -11.09 2.65
C HIS A 178 15.55 -9.99 1.79
N HIS A 179 14.84 -10.39 0.75
CA HIS A 179 14.13 -9.48 -0.14
C HIS A 179 12.74 -10.04 -0.44
N PHE A 180 11.74 -9.18 -0.26
CA PHE A 180 10.36 -9.47 -0.62
C PHE A 180 9.87 -8.41 -1.61
N SER A 181 8.94 -8.80 -2.48
CA SER A 181 8.30 -7.89 -3.43
C SER A 181 6.80 -8.08 -3.41
N VAL A 182 6.09 -6.95 -3.45
CA VAL A 182 4.65 -6.92 -3.72
C VAL A 182 4.46 -6.31 -5.09
N VAL A 183 4.13 -7.15 -6.08
CA VAL A 183 3.83 -6.72 -7.45
C VAL A 183 2.35 -6.47 -7.54
N LEU A 184 1.95 -5.27 -7.94
CA LEU A 184 0.57 -4.84 -8.00
C LEU A 184 0.08 -4.70 -9.45
N HIS A 185 -1.22 -4.87 -9.65
CA HIS A 185 -1.88 -4.56 -10.91
C HIS A 185 -3.31 -4.08 -10.64
N THR A 186 -3.71 -3.06 -11.37
CA THR A 186 -5.07 -2.49 -11.29
C THR A 186 -5.55 -2.21 -12.69
N GLU A 187 -6.66 -2.83 -13.10
CA GLU A 187 -7.19 -2.68 -14.44
C GLU A 187 -8.70 -2.97 -14.46
N GLN A 188 -9.42 -2.30 -15.38
CA GLN A 188 -10.78 -2.63 -15.74
C GLN A 188 -10.74 -3.63 -16.89
N THR A 189 -11.11 -4.89 -16.63
CA THR A 189 -11.08 -5.98 -17.62
C THR A 189 -12.43 -6.70 -17.67
N GLU A 190 -12.77 -7.30 -18.80
CA GLU A 190 -14.02 -8.06 -18.93
C GLU A 190 -14.09 -9.24 -17.95
N ASN A 191 -12.95 -9.85 -17.66
CA ASN A 191 -12.86 -10.99 -16.75
C ASN A 191 -11.53 -11.01 -15.98
N VAL A 192 -11.48 -11.82 -14.94
CA VAL A 192 -10.29 -11.95 -14.06
C VAL A 192 -9.09 -12.50 -14.82
N ALA A 193 -9.29 -13.40 -15.80
CA ALA A 193 -8.18 -14.00 -16.54
C ALA A 193 -7.37 -12.96 -17.35
N GLN A 194 -8.04 -11.94 -17.90
CA GLN A 194 -7.37 -10.83 -18.57
C GLN A 194 -6.57 -9.99 -17.57
N TRP A 195 -7.13 -9.69 -16.40
CA TRP A 195 -6.41 -8.98 -15.34
C TRP A 195 -5.19 -9.78 -14.85
N GLU A 196 -5.34 -11.09 -14.64
CA GLU A 196 -4.23 -11.96 -14.25
C GLU A 196 -3.10 -11.96 -15.30
N GLN A 197 -3.42 -11.85 -16.58
CA GLN A 197 -2.42 -11.74 -17.63
C GLN A 197 -1.60 -10.46 -17.51
N GLY A 198 -2.24 -9.34 -17.18
CA GLY A 198 -1.56 -8.06 -16.87
C GLY A 198 -0.63 -8.19 -15.66
N LEU A 199 -1.13 -8.80 -14.58
CA LEU A 199 -0.33 -9.07 -13.38
C LEU A 199 0.86 -10.00 -13.67
N LYS A 200 0.66 -11.07 -14.45
CA LYS A 200 1.75 -11.97 -14.88
C LYS A 200 2.82 -11.25 -15.69
N THR A 201 2.41 -10.31 -16.54
CA THR A 201 3.35 -9.47 -17.31
C THR A 201 4.19 -8.58 -16.38
N ALA A 202 3.56 -7.93 -15.41
CA ALA A 202 4.26 -7.13 -14.41
C ALA A 202 5.23 -7.99 -13.56
N TRP A 203 4.80 -9.20 -13.17
CA TRP A 203 5.66 -10.16 -12.47
C TRP A 203 6.88 -10.59 -13.29
N GLN A 204 6.67 -10.96 -14.55
CA GLN A 204 7.76 -11.44 -15.44
C GLN A 204 8.87 -10.41 -15.62
N ARG A 205 8.56 -9.12 -15.49
CA ARG A 205 9.55 -8.04 -15.56
C ARG A 205 10.61 -8.15 -14.46
N ILE A 206 10.19 -8.39 -13.22
CA ILE A 206 11.12 -8.51 -12.08
C ILE A 206 11.61 -9.94 -11.88
N ALA A 207 10.88 -10.93 -12.43
CA ALA A 207 11.16 -12.35 -12.31
C ALA A 207 11.16 -13.05 -13.67
N PRO A 208 12.04 -12.67 -14.61
CA PRO A 208 11.99 -13.12 -16.02
C PRO A 208 12.17 -14.63 -16.19
N GLN A 209 12.72 -15.30 -15.20
CA GLN A 209 12.85 -16.78 -15.15
C GLN A 209 12.01 -17.38 -14.03
N GLY A 210 10.94 -16.65 -13.61
CA GLY A 210 10.10 -17.02 -12.47
C GLY A 210 10.73 -16.76 -11.09
N LYS A 211 11.98 -16.29 -11.05
CA LYS A 211 12.72 -15.91 -9.85
C LYS A 211 13.04 -14.42 -9.88
N ILE A 212 12.87 -13.74 -8.75
CA ILE A 212 13.18 -12.31 -8.61
C ILE A 212 14.66 -12.07 -8.97
N SER A 213 14.89 -11.17 -9.93
CA SER A 213 16.22 -10.83 -10.39
C SER A 213 16.84 -9.71 -9.55
N SER A 214 17.83 -10.01 -8.75
CA SER A 214 18.56 -9.02 -7.95
C SER A 214 19.20 -7.90 -8.80
N LYS A 215 19.56 -8.21 -10.06
CA LYS A 215 20.06 -7.22 -11.02
C LYS A 215 18.95 -6.22 -11.41
N VAL A 216 17.75 -6.70 -11.72
CA VAL A 216 16.60 -5.84 -12.06
C VAL A 216 16.24 -4.97 -10.85
N VAL A 217 16.08 -5.57 -9.68
CA VAL A 217 15.75 -4.84 -8.43
C VAL A 217 16.78 -3.74 -8.12
N SER A 218 18.07 -4.05 -8.26
CA SER A 218 19.13 -3.05 -8.02
C SER A 218 19.09 -1.91 -9.02
N GLN A 219 18.76 -2.18 -10.28
CA GLN A 219 18.62 -1.18 -11.32
C GLN A 219 17.39 -0.30 -11.05
N ASP A 220 16.25 -0.89 -10.72
CA ASP A 220 15.01 -0.19 -10.40
C ASP A 220 15.18 0.71 -9.16
N LYS A 221 15.85 0.22 -8.12
CA LYS A 221 16.19 1.01 -6.93
C LYS A 221 17.04 2.24 -7.28
N LYS A 222 18.03 2.05 -8.15
CA LYS A 222 18.88 3.15 -8.64
C LYS A 222 18.06 4.17 -9.42
N GLN A 223 17.18 3.75 -10.31
CA GLN A 223 16.33 4.64 -11.11
C GLN A 223 15.32 5.40 -10.22
N THR A 224 14.70 4.72 -9.28
CA THR A 224 13.80 5.32 -8.28
C THR A 224 14.52 6.42 -7.49
N ARG A 225 15.74 6.15 -7.00
CA ARG A 225 16.53 7.15 -6.28
C ARG A 225 16.90 8.34 -7.16
N LEU A 226 17.31 8.12 -8.40
CA LEU A 226 17.62 9.19 -9.35
C LEU A 226 16.40 10.07 -9.63
N TRP A 227 15.23 9.47 -9.77
CA TRP A 227 13.98 10.19 -9.96
C TRP A 227 13.65 11.09 -8.76
N TRP A 228 13.73 10.56 -7.54
CA TRP A 228 13.48 11.35 -6.32
C TRP A 228 14.49 12.48 -6.15
N ASN A 229 15.77 12.23 -6.41
CA ASN A 229 16.80 13.28 -6.38
C ASN A 229 16.44 14.41 -7.38
N ALA A 230 16.09 14.06 -8.63
CA ALA A 230 15.70 15.05 -9.63
C ALA A 230 14.40 15.77 -9.26
N PHE A 231 13.44 15.07 -8.65
CA PHE A 231 12.19 15.66 -8.15
C PHE A 231 12.45 16.76 -7.12
N TRP A 232 13.32 16.51 -6.16
CA TRP A 232 13.66 17.48 -5.10
C TRP A 232 14.46 18.67 -5.61
N GLN A 233 15.27 18.48 -6.62
CA GLN A 233 16.07 19.56 -7.23
C GLN A 233 15.25 20.54 -8.07
N ARG A 234 14.00 20.22 -8.43
CA ARG A 234 13.17 21.12 -9.28
C ARG A 234 12.75 22.40 -8.59
N SER A 235 12.40 22.34 -7.33
CA SER A 235 11.96 23.47 -6.51
C SER A 235 11.95 23.11 -5.04
N PHE A 236 12.04 24.11 -4.19
CA PHE A 236 11.79 23.98 -2.75
C PHE A 236 11.24 25.32 -2.22
N ILE A 237 10.57 25.25 -1.10
CA ILE A 237 10.14 26.42 -0.34
C ILE A 237 10.67 26.22 1.08
N GLU A 238 11.40 27.21 1.56
CA GLU A 238 11.87 27.30 2.93
C GLU A 238 11.31 28.58 3.54
N THR A 239 10.68 28.47 4.69
CA THR A 239 10.23 29.63 5.46
C THR A 239 11.32 30.01 6.45
N ILE A 240 11.73 31.27 6.41
CA ILE A 240 12.73 31.84 7.32
C ILE A 240 12.01 32.82 8.24
N GLY A 241 12.06 32.56 9.54
CA GLY A 241 11.55 33.49 10.55
C GLY A 241 12.62 34.44 11.01
N GLU A 242 12.43 35.77 10.89
CA GLU A 242 13.21 36.73 11.60
C GLU A 242 12.90 36.64 13.08
N THR A 243 13.91 36.36 13.91
CA THR A 243 13.76 36.33 15.36
C THR A 243 14.71 37.35 15.97
N GLU A 244 14.28 38.62 16.04
CA GLU A 244 14.97 39.62 16.83
C GLU A 244 14.74 39.46 18.34
N ASN A 245 13.77 38.70 18.78
CA ASN A 245 13.44 38.48 20.19
C ASN A 245 13.57 37.00 20.61
N LYS A 246 14.44 36.76 21.60
CA LYS A 246 14.71 35.44 22.22
C LYS A 246 13.50 34.81 22.96
N GLU A 247 12.39 35.53 23.13
CA GLU A 247 11.24 35.07 23.90
C GLU A 247 10.15 34.30 23.11
N LYS A 248 10.36 34.10 21.80
CA LYS A 248 9.38 33.37 20.97
C LYS A 248 9.95 32.07 20.38
N SER A 249 10.25 31.10 21.27
CA SER A 249 10.56 29.71 20.81
C SER A 249 9.44 29.12 19.92
N ASP A 250 8.18 29.40 20.27
CA ASP A 250 6.99 28.89 19.57
C ASP A 250 6.89 29.37 18.12
N ALA A 251 7.33 30.62 17.82
CA ALA A 251 7.32 31.15 16.46
C ALA A 251 8.37 30.48 15.54
N LYS A 252 9.55 30.12 16.08
CA LYS A 252 10.58 29.38 15.35
C LYS A 252 10.12 27.98 14.98
N ASP A 253 9.42 27.32 15.89
CA ASP A 253 8.92 25.97 15.68
C ASP A 253 7.78 25.96 14.67
N ALA A 254 6.88 26.94 14.71
CA ALA A 254 5.82 27.14 13.71
C ALA A 254 6.38 27.35 12.29
N VAL A 255 7.45 28.16 12.14
CA VAL A 255 8.09 28.40 10.83
C VAL A 255 8.70 27.11 10.26
N LYS A 256 9.41 26.35 11.11
CA LYS A 256 9.97 25.04 10.69
C LYS A 256 8.85 24.04 10.33
N GLU A 257 7.75 24.09 11.04
CA GLU A 257 6.61 23.23 10.80
C GLU A 257 5.93 23.50 9.45
N ILE A 258 5.84 24.77 9.03
CA ILE A 258 5.35 25.15 7.70
C ILE A 258 6.24 24.52 6.62
N THR A 259 7.56 24.69 6.70
CA THR A 259 8.51 24.08 5.75
C THR A 259 8.38 22.54 5.74
N ARG A 260 8.29 21.93 6.92
CA ARG A 260 8.10 20.47 7.05
C ARG A 260 6.81 20.00 6.39
N ASN A 261 5.71 20.66 6.69
CA ASN A 261 4.39 20.27 6.17
C ASN A 261 4.31 20.46 4.64
N TYR A 262 4.89 21.54 4.11
CA TYR A 262 5.03 21.72 2.67
C TYR A 262 5.84 20.60 2.03
N THR A 263 6.97 20.24 2.62
CA THR A 263 7.85 19.17 2.12
C THR A 263 7.14 17.82 2.12
N LEU A 264 6.44 17.47 3.21
CA LEU A 264 5.69 16.22 3.31
C LEU A 264 4.49 16.19 2.34
N PHE A 265 3.77 17.31 2.19
CA PHE A 265 2.69 17.41 1.21
C PHE A 265 3.21 17.25 -0.22
N ARG A 266 4.34 17.88 -0.55
CA ARG A 266 5.00 17.71 -1.85
C ARG A 266 5.45 16.27 -2.10
N TYR A 267 6.01 15.59 -1.08
CA TYR A 267 6.31 14.17 -1.14
C TYR A 267 5.07 13.34 -1.48
N MET A 268 3.98 13.59 -0.78
CA MET A 268 2.70 12.92 -1.00
C MET A 268 2.18 13.07 -2.44
N LEU A 269 2.30 14.28 -3.00
CA LEU A 269 1.98 14.53 -4.42
C LEU A 269 2.94 13.79 -5.36
N GLY A 270 4.23 13.74 -5.02
CA GLY A 270 5.24 12.99 -5.76
C GLY A 270 4.96 11.48 -5.80
N CYS A 271 4.43 10.92 -4.73
CA CYS A 271 4.01 9.50 -4.69
C CYS A 271 2.91 9.16 -5.70
N ASN A 272 2.14 10.15 -6.19
CA ASN A 272 1.11 9.98 -7.21
C ASN A 272 1.48 10.61 -8.57
N ALA A 273 2.75 10.86 -8.83
CA ALA A 273 3.19 11.59 -10.03
C ALA A 273 2.79 10.94 -11.36
N TYR A 274 2.61 9.62 -11.37
CA TYR A 274 2.20 8.83 -12.55
C TYR A 274 0.80 8.22 -12.39
N GLY A 275 0.07 8.59 -11.33
CA GLY A 275 -1.31 8.15 -11.13
C GLY A 275 -2.25 8.77 -12.17
N SER A 276 -3.15 7.97 -12.73
CA SER A 276 -4.19 8.44 -13.66
C SER A 276 -5.35 9.17 -12.99
N VAL A 277 -5.43 9.12 -11.66
CA VAL A 277 -6.45 9.77 -10.84
C VAL A 277 -5.78 10.62 -9.76
N PRO A 278 -6.43 11.71 -9.31
CA PRO A 278 -5.86 12.58 -8.29
C PRO A 278 -5.72 11.86 -6.94
N THR A 279 -4.78 12.31 -6.12
CA THR A 279 -4.64 11.87 -4.74
C THR A 279 -5.92 12.16 -3.95
N LYS A 280 -6.31 11.27 -3.06
CA LYS A 280 -7.49 11.44 -2.21
C LYS A 280 -7.46 12.78 -1.46
N PHE A 281 -8.54 13.55 -1.55
CA PHE A 281 -8.64 14.93 -1.05
C PHE A 281 -8.38 15.07 0.45
N ASN A 282 -8.90 14.19 1.29
CA ASN A 282 -8.77 14.30 2.75
C ASN A 282 -7.40 13.87 3.31
N GLY A 283 -6.37 13.86 2.48
CA GLY A 283 -4.97 13.74 2.86
C GLY A 283 -4.54 12.40 3.43
N GLY A 284 -5.45 11.47 3.61
CA GLY A 284 -5.13 10.11 4.04
C GLY A 284 -4.63 9.29 2.86
N LEU A 285 -3.38 8.86 2.91
CA LEU A 285 -2.88 7.82 2.00
C LEU A 285 -3.53 6.46 2.31
N PHE A 286 -4.02 6.31 3.53
CA PHE A 286 -4.67 5.10 4.01
C PHE A 286 -6.10 5.41 4.43
N THR A 287 -7.02 4.51 4.10
CA THR A 287 -8.32 4.43 4.75
C THR A 287 -8.15 3.63 6.03
N PHE A 288 -8.55 4.17 7.15
CA PHE A 288 -8.60 3.43 8.40
C PHE A 288 -9.95 2.73 8.55
N ASP A 289 -9.96 1.73 9.41
CA ASP A 289 -11.12 0.90 9.62
C ASP A 289 -12.27 1.71 10.26
N PRO A 290 -13.52 1.51 9.81
CA PRO A 290 -14.68 2.19 10.34
C PRO A 290 -14.99 1.94 11.83
N CYS A 291 -14.38 0.96 12.45
CA CYS A 291 -14.54 0.71 13.89
C CYS A 291 -14.05 1.86 14.79
N HIS A 292 -13.21 2.76 14.27
CA HIS A 292 -12.77 3.95 14.97
C HIS A 292 -13.80 5.11 14.96
N ILE A 293 -14.94 4.93 14.30
CA ILE A 293 -15.96 5.94 14.24
C ILE A 293 -16.84 5.82 15.48
N ASP A 294 -16.98 6.91 16.21
CA ASP A 294 -18.00 7.00 17.25
C ASP A 294 -19.39 6.92 16.59
N GLU A 295 -20.15 5.87 16.91
CA GLU A 295 -21.51 5.67 16.37
C GLU A 295 -22.45 6.85 16.66
N LYS A 296 -22.15 7.68 17.69
CA LYS A 296 -22.91 8.88 18.01
C LYS A 296 -22.62 10.05 17.07
N GLN A 297 -21.52 9.99 16.32
CA GLN A 297 -21.14 10.99 15.33
C GLN A 297 -21.53 10.59 13.90
N ALA A 298 -22.10 9.41 13.75
CA ALA A 298 -22.57 8.89 12.46
C ALA A 298 -24.08 9.28 12.24
#